data_ee1c91e0ff36f19f36acf2a5cb003611
#
_entry.id   ee1c91e0ff36f19f36acf2a5cb003611
#
_cell.length_a   1.000
_cell.length_b   1.000
_cell.length_c   1.000
_cell.angle_alpha   90.00
_cell.angle_beta   90.00
_cell.angle_gamma   90.00
#
_symmetry.space_group_name_H-M   'P 1'
#
loop_
_entity.id
_entity.type
_entity.pdbx_description
1 polymer ?
#
loop_
_entity_poly.entity_id
_entity_poly.type
_entity_poly.pdbx_seq_one_letter_code
_entity_poly.pdbx_strand_id
1 'polypeptide(L)'
;PATDWTSQDPGTLYEVSALANGGRIVGFNDAHFGVPFRLVMPGRGVNMGDGWETRRRREPGYDWCVVELGHPVVVEKIEVDTAHFKGNYPDRVSIQAANVTYGTDQSIITQAMFWPKLLSEQKMGPDQQHFFERDQLEELGAVTHVKLNMHPDGGVSRLRIWGRLAKKGS
;
A
#
# COMPACT_ATOMS: atom_id res chain seq x y z
N PRO A 1 6.10 3.65 20.60
CA PRO A 1 5.05 4.64 20.80
C PRO A 1 4.56 5.20 19.47
N ALA A 2 3.30 5.59 19.45
CA ALA A 2 2.69 6.16 18.26
C ALA A 2 3.31 7.52 17.93
N THR A 3 3.41 7.82 16.62
CA THR A 3 3.91 9.10 16.15
C THR A 3 2.94 10.22 16.56
N ASP A 4 3.48 11.28 17.12
CA ASP A 4 2.71 12.48 17.42
C ASP A 4 2.69 13.39 16.19
N TRP A 5 1.62 13.31 15.41
CA TRP A 5 1.51 14.05 14.16
C TRP A 5 1.31 15.55 14.37
N THR A 6 0.88 15.97 15.55
CA THR A 6 0.66 17.40 15.83
C THR A 6 1.98 18.18 15.90
N SER A 7 3.09 17.50 16.23
CA SER A 7 4.40 18.11 16.36
C SER A 7 5.27 17.93 15.10
N GLN A 8 4.75 17.30 14.04
CA GLN A 8 5.52 17.02 12.84
C GLN A 8 5.45 18.17 11.84
N ASP A 9 6.52 18.34 11.07
CA ASP A 9 6.61 19.36 10.03
C ASP A 9 5.78 18.94 8.81
N PRO A 10 4.75 19.72 8.41
CA PRO A 10 3.94 19.38 7.24
C PRO A 10 4.70 19.49 5.91
N GLY A 11 5.88 20.13 5.89
CA GLY A 11 6.71 20.23 4.70
C GLY A 11 7.57 19.01 4.42
N THR A 12 7.66 18.08 5.36
CA THR A 12 8.52 16.88 5.26
C THR A 12 7.72 15.71 4.71
N LEU A 13 8.39 14.81 3.97
CA LEU A 13 7.80 13.54 3.54
C LEU A 13 7.89 12.53 4.68
N TYR A 14 6.78 11.89 5.00
CA TYR A 14 6.71 10.84 6.00
C TYR A 14 6.24 9.54 5.37
N GLU A 15 6.82 8.43 5.80
CA GLU A 15 6.36 7.09 5.40
C GLU A 15 5.14 6.72 6.24
N VAL A 16 3.97 7.14 5.80
CA VAL A 16 2.72 7.03 6.57
C VAL A 16 2.09 5.64 6.54
N SER A 17 2.58 4.74 5.68
CA SER A 17 2.14 3.35 5.68
C SER A 17 2.90 2.49 6.69
N ALA A 18 4.03 2.97 7.21
CA ALA A 18 4.84 2.21 8.16
C ALA A 18 4.09 1.93 9.46
N LEU A 19 4.25 0.72 9.98
CA LEU A 19 3.66 0.32 11.25
C LEU A 19 4.03 1.30 12.36
N ALA A 20 5.31 1.71 12.42
CA ALA A 20 5.82 2.65 13.41
C ALA A 20 5.13 4.01 13.33
N ASN A 21 4.56 4.37 12.19
CA ASN A 21 3.87 5.64 11.97
C ASN A 21 2.35 5.49 11.93
N GLY A 22 1.83 4.34 12.36
CA GLY A 22 0.38 4.13 12.46
C GLY A 22 -0.24 3.43 11.27
N GLY A 23 0.56 2.96 10.31
CA GLY A 23 0.05 2.16 9.20
C GLY A 23 -0.56 0.86 9.69
N ARG A 24 -1.70 0.46 9.10
CA ARG A 24 -2.45 -0.71 9.55
C ARG A 24 -3.10 -1.42 8.37
N ILE A 25 -3.08 -2.74 8.40
CA ILE A 25 -3.79 -3.55 7.40
C ILE A 25 -5.27 -3.59 7.79
N VAL A 26 -6.13 -3.12 6.89
CA VAL A 26 -7.59 -3.12 7.10
C VAL A 26 -8.17 -4.46 6.66
N GLY A 27 -7.71 -5.01 5.55
CA GLY A 27 -8.18 -6.29 5.05
C GLY A 27 -7.50 -6.69 3.75
N PHE A 28 -7.74 -7.92 3.34
CA PHE A 28 -7.16 -8.52 2.13
C PHE A 28 -8.03 -9.70 1.71
N ASN A 29 -7.89 -10.13 0.45
CA ASN A 29 -8.71 -11.26 -0.03
C ASN A 29 -8.01 -12.61 0.03
N ASP A 30 -6.68 -12.66 0.02
CA ASP A 30 -5.97 -13.92 0.07
C ASP A 30 -4.58 -13.77 0.71
N ALA A 31 -4.11 -14.80 1.40
CA ALA A 31 -2.75 -14.91 1.88
C ALA A 31 -2.37 -16.38 1.93
N HIS A 32 -1.42 -16.77 1.09
CA HIS A 32 -0.98 -18.15 0.97
C HIS A 32 0.33 -18.39 1.72
N PHE A 33 1.28 -17.46 1.56
CA PHE A 33 2.58 -17.52 2.23
C PHE A 33 2.90 -16.11 2.73
N GLY A 34 3.34 -15.99 3.98
CA GLY A 34 3.45 -14.70 4.61
C GLY A 34 2.07 -14.07 4.83
N VAL A 35 2.04 -12.83 5.28
CA VAL A 35 0.80 -12.09 5.57
C VAL A 35 0.96 -10.63 5.18
N PRO A 36 -0.15 -9.93 4.84
CA PRO A 36 -0.09 -8.51 4.45
C PRO A 36 0.54 -7.60 5.50
N PHE A 37 0.46 -7.95 6.78
CA PHE A 37 1.09 -7.20 7.86
C PHE A 37 2.58 -6.94 7.61
N ARG A 38 3.26 -7.84 6.91
CA ARG A 38 4.69 -7.68 6.59
C ARG A 38 4.96 -6.49 5.67
N LEU A 39 3.98 -6.08 4.86
CA LEU A 39 4.14 -4.97 3.91
C LEU A 39 4.52 -3.66 4.59
N VAL A 40 4.11 -3.47 5.84
CA VAL A 40 4.30 -2.21 6.58
C VAL A 40 5.43 -2.28 7.61
N MET A 41 6.17 -3.39 7.63
CA MET A 41 7.30 -3.59 8.55
C MET A 41 8.53 -2.80 8.08
N PRO A 42 9.45 -2.47 9.00
CA PRO A 42 10.68 -1.76 8.64
C PRO A 42 11.67 -2.64 7.87
N GLY A 43 12.60 -2.00 7.19
CA GLY A 43 13.66 -2.68 6.46
C GLY A 43 13.17 -3.40 5.22
N ARG A 44 14.10 -3.99 4.48
CA ARG A 44 13.75 -4.85 3.35
C ARG A 44 13.45 -6.26 3.85
N GLY A 45 12.65 -7.01 3.09
CA GLY A 45 12.34 -8.38 3.42
C GLY A 45 13.59 -9.25 3.47
N VAL A 46 13.68 -10.13 4.47
CA VAL A 46 14.84 -11.02 4.66
C VAL A 46 14.67 -12.34 3.89
N ASN A 47 13.45 -12.70 3.54
CA ASN A 47 13.11 -13.87 2.72
C ASN A 47 11.66 -13.73 2.24
N MET A 48 11.15 -14.72 1.47
CA MET A 48 9.78 -14.68 0.96
C MET A 48 8.73 -14.69 2.07
N GLY A 49 9.01 -15.32 3.19
CA GLY A 49 8.09 -15.33 4.34
C GLY A 49 7.95 -13.98 5.01
N ASP A 50 8.88 -13.08 4.77
CA ASP A 50 8.84 -11.69 5.26
C ASP A 50 8.18 -10.79 4.21
N GLY A 51 7.00 -11.17 3.76
CA GLY A 51 6.22 -10.47 2.76
C GLY A 51 4.82 -11.04 2.71
N TRP A 52 4.13 -10.74 1.64
CA TRP A 52 2.76 -11.20 1.39
C TRP A 52 2.69 -11.82 0.01
N GLU A 53 2.34 -13.11 -0.04
CA GLU A 53 2.16 -13.85 -1.29
C GLU A 53 0.79 -14.50 -1.32
N THR A 54 0.10 -14.37 -2.46
CA THR A 54 -1.20 -14.99 -2.69
C THR A 54 -1.06 -16.26 -3.52
N ARG A 55 -2.13 -17.07 -3.52
CA ARG A 55 -2.18 -18.30 -4.33
C ARG A 55 -2.23 -17.94 -5.81
N ARG A 56 -1.70 -18.82 -6.64
CA ARG A 56 -1.85 -18.69 -8.08
C ARG A 56 -3.35 -18.70 -8.42
N ARG A 57 -3.80 -17.62 -9.05
CA ARG A 57 -5.20 -17.43 -9.36
C ARG A 57 -5.55 -18.16 -10.66
N ARG A 58 -6.57 -18.97 -10.61
CA ARG A 58 -7.04 -19.75 -11.76
C ARG A 58 -8.33 -19.22 -12.35
N GLU A 59 -9.05 -18.35 -11.63
CA GLU A 59 -10.23 -17.65 -12.09
C GLU A 59 -9.88 -16.18 -12.39
N PRO A 60 -10.74 -15.47 -13.17
CA PRO A 60 -10.54 -14.04 -13.42
C PRO A 60 -10.54 -13.24 -12.12
N GLY A 61 -9.79 -12.14 -12.14
CA GLY A 61 -9.74 -11.23 -11.00
C GLY A 61 -8.32 -10.88 -10.60
N TYR A 62 -8.20 -10.31 -9.41
CA TYR A 62 -6.91 -9.85 -8.86
C TYR A 62 -6.94 -9.94 -7.35
N ASP A 63 -5.78 -9.94 -6.74
CA ASP A 63 -5.66 -9.98 -5.29
C ASP A 63 -5.37 -8.57 -4.76
N TRP A 64 -5.84 -8.27 -3.56
CA TRP A 64 -5.78 -6.91 -3.03
C TRP A 64 -5.59 -6.89 -1.52
N CYS A 65 -5.07 -5.75 -1.06
CA CYS A 65 -4.89 -5.45 0.36
C CYS A 65 -5.18 -3.97 0.58
N VAL A 66 -5.97 -3.66 1.60
CA VAL A 66 -6.29 -2.28 1.99
C VAL A 66 -5.46 -1.90 3.21
N VAL A 67 -4.80 -0.75 3.11
CA VAL A 67 -3.92 -0.23 4.17
C VAL A 67 -4.45 1.14 4.61
N GLU A 68 -4.61 1.30 5.93
CA GLU A 68 -4.88 2.59 6.54
C GLU A 68 -3.56 3.30 6.81
N LEU A 69 -3.46 4.55 6.39
CA LEU A 69 -2.28 5.38 6.63
C LEU A 69 -2.36 6.00 8.02
N GLY A 70 -1.22 6.28 8.64
CA GLY A 70 -1.18 6.81 9.99
C GLY A 70 -1.67 8.25 10.11
N HIS A 71 -1.74 8.98 8.99
CA HIS A 71 -2.22 10.36 8.94
C HIS A 71 -2.69 10.66 7.52
N PRO A 72 -3.70 11.54 7.32
CA PRO A 72 -4.04 11.99 5.97
C PRO A 72 -2.86 12.69 5.31
N VAL A 73 -2.56 12.32 4.07
CA VAL A 73 -1.42 12.86 3.33
C VAL A 73 -1.76 13.09 1.88
N VAL A 74 -1.01 13.98 1.24
CA VAL A 74 -0.91 14.04 -0.21
C VAL A 74 0.27 13.17 -0.59
N VAL A 75 0.02 12.07 -1.29
CA VAL A 75 1.06 11.09 -1.62
C VAL A 75 1.99 11.64 -2.69
N GLU A 76 3.30 11.52 -2.47
CA GLU A 76 4.31 12.00 -3.42
C GLU A 76 5.25 10.91 -3.89
N LYS A 77 5.34 9.79 -3.17
CA LYS A 77 6.25 8.70 -3.55
C LYS A 77 5.70 7.37 -3.05
N ILE A 78 5.87 6.34 -3.87
CA ILE A 78 5.47 4.97 -3.53
C ILE A 78 6.63 4.04 -3.84
N GLU A 79 6.85 3.06 -2.97
CA GLU A 79 7.74 1.94 -3.24
C GLU A 79 6.94 0.64 -3.16
N VAL A 80 7.09 -0.21 -4.19
CA VAL A 80 6.62 -1.59 -4.18
C VAL A 80 7.85 -2.47 -4.33
N ASP A 81 8.15 -3.26 -3.31
CA ASP A 81 9.37 -4.07 -3.27
C ASP A 81 9.00 -5.54 -3.44
N THR A 82 9.57 -6.18 -4.46
CA THR A 82 9.37 -7.61 -4.71
C THR A 82 10.56 -8.45 -4.24
N ALA A 83 11.35 -7.95 -3.29
CA ALA A 83 12.51 -8.65 -2.76
C ALA A 83 12.20 -10.13 -2.47
N HIS A 84 13.07 -11.00 -2.96
CA HIS A 84 13.01 -12.47 -2.85
C HIS A 84 11.96 -13.15 -3.72
N PHE A 85 11.04 -12.41 -4.35
CA PHE A 85 10.06 -12.98 -5.27
C PHE A 85 10.62 -12.96 -6.68
N LYS A 86 11.29 -14.05 -7.06
CA LYS A 86 12.05 -14.13 -8.32
C LYS A 86 11.25 -14.69 -9.49
N GLY A 87 10.26 -15.54 -9.21
CA GLY A 87 9.38 -16.10 -10.23
C GLY A 87 7.91 -15.85 -9.98
N ASN A 88 7.56 -15.55 -8.74
CA ASN A 88 6.18 -15.42 -8.25
C ASN A 88 5.83 -14.00 -7.84
N TYR A 89 6.46 -13.00 -8.47
CA TYR A 89 6.08 -11.61 -8.30
C TYR A 89 4.86 -11.30 -9.17
N PRO A 90 4.09 -10.23 -8.84
CA PRO A 90 2.92 -9.88 -9.66
C PRO A 90 3.33 -9.44 -11.07
N ASP A 91 2.53 -9.77 -12.07
CA ASP A 91 2.76 -9.23 -13.41
C ASP A 91 2.64 -7.71 -13.39
N ARG A 92 1.60 -7.20 -12.73
CA ARG A 92 1.37 -5.76 -12.57
C ARG A 92 0.81 -5.47 -11.19
N VAL A 93 1.01 -4.23 -10.74
CA VAL A 93 0.31 -3.70 -9.57
C VAL A 93 -0.38 -2.40 -9.94
N SER A 94 -1.45 -2.08 -9.22
CA SER A 94 -2.07 -0.76 -9.26
C SER A 94 -2.45 -0.38 -7.84
N ILE A 95 -2.69 0.91 -7.60
CA ILE A 95 -3.04 1.38 -6.27
C ILE A 95 -4.22 2.34 -6.40
N GLN A 96 -5.26 2.07 -5.62
CA GLN A 96 -6.40 2.95 -5.44
C GLN A 96 -6.26 3.64 -4.09
N ALA A 97 -6.86 4.81 -3.94
CA ALA A 97 -6.77 5.55 -2.68
C ALA A 97 -8.01 6.42 -2.48
N ALA A 98 -8.29 6.74 -1.22
CA ALA A 98 -9.39 7.61 -0.88
C ALA A 98 -9.20 8.27 0.47
N ASN A 99 -9.93 9.35 0.69
CA ASN A 99 -10.03 10.01 1.99
C ASN A 99 -11.29 9.49 2.69
N VAL A 100 -11.09 8.64 3.70
CA VAL A 100 -12.17 8.01 4.44
C VAL A 100 -12.06 8.44 5.90
N THR A 101 -13.08 9.13 6.39
CA THR A 101 -13.03 9.71 7.73
C THR A 101 -13.82 8.90 8.76
N TYR A 102 -14.66 7.96 8.30
CA TYR A 102 -15.42 7.10 9.20
C TYR A 102 -15.81 5.80 8.50
N GLY A 103 -16.15 4.80 9.28
CA GLY A 103 -16.58 3.51 8.78
C GLY A 103 -15.95 2.37 9.56
N THR A 104 -16.53 1.19 9.42
CA THR A 104 -15.94 -0.04 9.93
C THR A 104 -14.95 -0.58 8.91
N ASP A 105 -14.06 -1.47 9.31
CA ASP A 105 -13.13 -2.10 8.38
C ASP A 105 -13.91 -2.79 7.24
N GLN A 106 -15.01 -3.44 7.56
CA GLN A 106 -15.83 -4.12 6.55
C GLN A 106 -16.42 -3.14 5.53
N SER A 107 -16.95 -1.99 5.99
CA SER A 107 -17.51 -0.99 5.09
C SER A 107 -16.43 -0.33 4.23
N ILE A 108 -15.25 -0.13 4.78
CA ILE A 108 -14.12 0.44 4.06
C ILE A 108 -13.67 -0.51 2.94
N ILE A 109 -13.56 -1.80 3.23
CA ILE A 109 -13.22 -2.82 2.23
C ILE A 109 -14.24 -2.82 1.09
N THR A 110 -15.53 -2.76 1.41
CA THR A 110 -16.58 -2.74 0.40
C THR A 110 -16.47 -1.50 -0.50
N GLN A 111 -16.24 -0.33 0.09
CA GLN A 111 -16.09 0.91 -0.66
C GLN A 111 -14.82 0.94 -1.49
N ALA A 112 -13.76 0.29 -1.01
CA ALA A 112 -12.44 0.35 -1.64
C ALA A 112 -12.44 -0.16 -3.08
N MET A 113 -13.38 -1.02 -3.44
CA MET A 113 -13.52 -1.53 -4.80
C MET A 113 -13.75 -0.40 -5.81
N PHE A 114 -14.33 0.72 -5.35
CA PHE A 114 -14.72 1.84 -6.21
C PHE A 114 -13.85 3.09 -6.04
N TRP A 115 -12.79 3.02 -5.24
CA TRP A 115 -11.90 4.16 -5.04
C TRP A 115 -11.18 4.51 -6.35
N PRO A 116 -10.89 5.79 -6.57
CA PRO A 116 -10.12 6.20 -7.75
C PRO A 116 -8.69 5.66 -7.71
N LYS A 117 -8.08 5.53 -8.88
CA LYS A 117 -6.68 5.10 -8.97
C LYS A 117 -5.74 6.23 -8.60
N LEU A 118 -4.80 5.93 -7.72
CA LEU A 118 -3.67 6.78 -7.41
C LEU A 118 -2.50 6.44 -8.34
N LEU A 119 -2.29 5.15 -8.61
CA LEU A 119 -1.25 4.65 -9.50
C LEU A 119 -1.88 3.65 -10.45
N SER A 120 -1.78 3.93 -11.77
CA SER A 120 -2.26 3.02 -12.81
C SER A 120 -1.43 1.74 -12.80
N GLU A 121 -1.87 0.71 -13.54
CA GLU A 121 -1.17 -0.57 -13.58
C GLU A 121 0.28 -0.39 -14.04
N GLN A 122 1.20 -0.89 -13.21
CA GLN A 122 2.65 -0.82 -13.44
C GLN A 122 3.22 -2.22 -13.47
N LYS A 123 4.04 -2.49 -14.48
CA LYS A 123 4.69 -3.79 -14.60
C LYS A 123 5.71 -3.97 -13.48
N MET A 124 5.71 -5.15 -12.88
CA MET A 124 6.67 -5.51 -11.84
C MET A 124 7.78 -6.37 -12.42
N GLY A 125 8.94 -6.34 -11.78
CA GLY A 125 10.05 -7.22 -12.06
C GLY A 125 10.41 -8.07 -10.86
N PRO A 126 11.29 -9.08 -11.05
CA PRO A 126 11.67 -9.98 -9.97
C PRO A 126 12.65 -9.34 -9.00
N ASP A 127 12.47 -9.61 -7.71
CA ASP A 127 13.45 -9.34 -6.66
C ASP A 127 14.05 -7.93 -6.76
N GLN A 128 13.18 -6.90 -6.79
CA GLN A 128 13.65 -5.52 -6.93
C GLN A 128 12.69 -4.50 -6.31
N GLN A 129 13.24 -3.34 -6.02
CA GLN A 129 12.47 -2.19 -5.54
C GLN A 129 11.95 -1.40 -6.74
N HIS A 130 10.66 -1.05 -6.72
CA HIS A 130 10.02 -0.23 -7.74
C HIS A 130 9.59 1.07 -7.09
N PHE A 131 10.04 2.20 -7.62
CA PHE A 131 9.72 3.52 -7.10
C PHE A 131 8.87 4.29 -8.08
N PHE A 132 7.85 4.98 -7.56
CA PHE A 132 6.95 5.80 -8.34
C PHE A 132 6.89 7.17 -7.70
N GLU A 133 7.18 8.20 -8.50
CA GLU A 133 7.23 9.58 -8.03
C GLU A 133 5.95 10.31 -8.43
N ARG A 134 5.83 11.57 -7.97
CA ARG A 134 4.62 12.36 -8.14
C ARG A 134 4.10 12.45 -9.57
N ASP A 135 4.99 12.52 -10.56
CA ASP A 135 4.61 12.62 -11.98
C ASP A 135 3.91 11.37 -12.51
N GLN A 136 4.02 10.25 -11.80
CA GLN A 136 3.38 8.98 -12.15
C GLN A 136 2.09 8.75 -11.36
N LEU A 137 1.75 9.65 -10.44
CA LEU A 137 0.60 9.52 -9.55
C LEU A 137 -0.52 10.47 -9.98
N GLU A 138 -1.78 10.00 -9.81
CA GLU A 138 -2.93 10.87 -10.00
C GLU A 138 -3.09 11.83 -8.82
N GLU A 139 -3.59 13.05 -9.09
CA GLU A 139 -3.83 14.04 -8.06
C GLU A 139 -5.18 13.79 -7.39
N LEU A 140 -5.16 13.10 -6.27
CA LEU A 140 -6.37 12.81 -5.50
C LEU A 140 -6.56 13.71 -4.29
N GLY A 141 -5.61 14.63 -4.04
CA GLY A 141 -5.61 15.41 -2.81
C GLY A 141 -5.22 14.53 -1.62
N ALA A 142 -5.73 14.87 -0.43
CA ALA A 142 -5.44 14.13 0.78
C ALA A 142 -6.11 12.76 0.77
N VAL A 143 -5.38 11.73 1.15
CA VAL A 143 -5.90 10.36 1.27
C VAL A 143 -5.55 9.80 2.64
N THR A 144 -6.39 8.89 3.13
CA THR A 144 -6.21 8.21 4.41
C THR A 144 -5.99 6.72 4.24
N HIS A 145 -6.35 6.17 3.08
CA HIS A 145 -6.31 4.73 2.82
C HIS A 145 -5.82 4.48 1.41
N VAL A 146 -5.11 3.38 1.22
CA VAL A 146 -4.70 2.90 -0.09
C VAL A 146 -5.10 1.43 -0.24
N LYS A 147 -5.35 1.01 -1.49
CA LYS A 147 -5.62 -0.38 -1.82
C LYS A 147 -4.59 -0.82 -2.84
N LEU A 148 -3.73 -1.75 -2.44
CA LEU A 148 -2.75 -2.35 -3.34
C LEU A 148 -3.41 -3.52 -4.07
N ASN A 149 -3.36 -3.48 -5.39
CA ASN A 149 -3.89 -4.55 -6.24
C ASN A 149 -2.73 -5.26 -6.92
N MET A 150 -2.73 -6.58 -6.86
CA MET A 150 -1.78 -7.43 -7.60
C MET A 150 -2.54 -8.10 -8.74
N HIS A 151 -2.04 -7.92 -9.97
CA HIS A 151 -2.70 -8.45 -11.17
C HIS A 151 -1.83 -9.55 -11.77
N PRO A 152 -2.27 -10.81 -11.79
CA PRO A 152 -3.47 -11.32 -11.10
C PRO A 152 -3.20 -11.78 -9.67
N ASP A 153 -1.96 -12.10 -9.34
CA ASP A 153 -1.55 -12.67 -8.05
C ASP A 153 -0.05 -12.44 -7.88
N GLY A 154 0.52 -12.96 -6.81
CA GLY A 154 1.97 -12.96 -6.63
C GLY A 154 2.40 -12.59 -5.23
N GLY A 155 3.67 -12.16 -5.13
CA GLY A 155 4.28 -11.80 -3.88
C GLY A 155 4.93 -10.42 -3.90
N VAL A 156 4.71 -9.68 -2.82
CA VAL A 156 5.30 -8.36 -2.56
C VAL A 156 5.84 -8.37 -1.13
N SER A 157 7.07 -7.90 -0.94
CA SER A 157 7.68 -7.91 0.38
C SER A 157 7.34 -6.65 1.18
N ARG A 158 7.27 -5.48 0.52
CA ARG A 158 7.00 -4.20 1.19
C ARG A 158 6.20 -3.29 0.29
N LEU A 159 5.32 -2.51 0.93
CA LEU A 159 4.63 -1.37 0.32
C LEU A 159 4.92 -0.16 1.18
N ARG A 160 5.50 0.89 0.60
CA ARG A 160 5.81 2.12 1.33
C ARG A 160 5.16 3.29 0.64
N ILE A 161 4.43 4.08 1.42
CA ILE A 161 3.72 5.27 0.95
C ILE A 161 4.29 6.48 1.68
N TRP A 162 4.88 7.40 0.94
CA TRP A 162 5.38 8.67 1.48
C TRP A 162 4.49 9.81 1.01
N GLY A 163 4.20 10.72 1.92
CA GLY A 163 3.40 11.88 1.61
C GLY A 163 3.69 13.04 2.54
N ARG A 164 3.16 14.20 2.16
CA ARG A 164 3.16 15.40 3.00
C ARG A 164 1.88 15.41 3.79
N LEU A 165 1.97 15.82 5.05
CA LEU A 165 0.82 15.86 5.94
C LEU A 165 -0.22 16.83 5.39
N ALA A 166 -1.45 16.36 5.29
CA ALA A 166 -2.58 17.20 4.92
C ALA A 166 -3.14 17.87 6.18
N LYS A 167 -3.74 19.04 6.00
CA LYS A 167 -4.45 19.69 7.10
C LYS A 167 -5.65 18.83 7.47
N LYS A 168 -5.94 18.73 8.78
CA LYS A 168 -7.10 18.03 9.26
C LYS A 168 -8.36 18.61 8.64
N GLY A 169 -9.20 17.76 8.06
CA GLY A 169 -10.43 18.19 7.40
C GLY A 169 -10.27 18.61 5.94
N SER A 170 -9.08 18.46 5.39
CA SER A 170 -8.81 18.77 3.97
C SER A 170 -9.33 17.69 3.03
#